data_7316a49d1ed5c50c915ca67f42e13258
#
_entry.id   7316a49d1ed5c50c915ca67f42e13258
#
_cell.length_a   1.000
_cell.length_b   1.000
_cell.length_c   1.000
_cell.angle_alpha   90.00
_cell.angle_beta   90.00
_cell.angle_gamma   90.00
#
_symmetry.space_group_name_H-M   'P 1'
#
loop_
_entity.id
_entity.type
_entity.pdbx_description
1 polymer ?
#
loop_
_entity_poly.entity_id
_entity_poly.type
_entity_poly.pdbx_seq_one_letter_code
_entity_poly.pdbx_strand_id
1 'polypeptide(L)'
;MKTTLAIDTSTARTQFAILNGEELIWQEVADGATTHGDVLAKFGELAARENLDQVIVGMGPGPFTGLRTGIIFAKTFAFARGLPLHGVCSLDAIAQAIAEPEFIVATDARRKELYWATYKNGIRSELPKVSAPSEIPKLPIYGEGAFKYSLTKDQEHLYPDLRAFPKLIEVAEISEPLYLRHPDAVPTAERK
;
A
#
# COMPACT_ATOMS: atom_id res chain seq x y z
N MET A 1 8.96 -16.43 15.84
CA MET A 1 8.25 -15.55 14.86
C MET A 1 8.70 -14.13 15.12
N LYS A 2 8.73 -13.26 14.10
CA LYS A 2 9.14 -11.85 14.28
C LYS A 2 7.93 -10.98 14.59
N THR A 3 8.12 -10.06 15.54
CA THR A 3 7.14 -9.00 15.80
C THR A 3 7.36 -7.85 14.82
N THR A 4 6.37 -7.58 13.98
CA THR A 4 6.46 -6.69 12.83
C THR A 4 5.55 -5.48 13.01
N LEU A 5 6.08 -4.29 12.75
CA LEU A 5 5.29 -3.11 12.48
C LEU A 5 5.00 -3.04 10.97
N ALA A 6 3.75 -3.11 10.57
CA ALA A 6 3.30 -2.99 9.18
C ALA A 6 2.55 -1.67 8.98
N ILE A 7 2.86 -0.95 7.88
CA ILE A 7 2.30 0.37 7.58
C ILE A 7 1.92 0.45 6.11
N ASP A 8 0.72 0.96 5.80
CA ASP A 8 0.34 1.33 4.43
C ASP A 8 -0.39 2.67 4.37
N THR A 9 0.01 3.51 3.43
CA THR A 9 -0.58 4.81 3.11
C THR A 9 -0.72 5.02 1.60
N SER A 10 -0.76 3.92 0.86
CA SER A 10 -0.84 3.92 -0.61
C SER A 10 -2.22 4.33 -1.15
N THR A 11 -3.25 4.32 -0.31
CA THR A 11 -4.62 4.73 -0.64
C THR A 11 -5.02 5.97 0.15
N ALA A 12 -6.31 6.35 0.14
CA ALA A 12 -6.84 7.38 1.03
C ALA A 12 -6.89 6.94 2.50
N ARG A 13 -6.65 5.66 2.76
CA ARG A 13 -6.65 5.04 4.10
C ARG A 13 -5.22 4.98 4.65
N THR A 14 -5.07 5.30 5.95
CA THR A 14 -3.87 4.99 6.71
C THR A 14 -4.11 3.68 7.44
N GLN A 15 -3.26 2.69 7.23
CA GLN A 15 -3.30 1.43 7.94
C GLN A 15 -2.00 1.21 8.70
N PHE A 16 -2.13 0.69 9.91
CA PHE A 16 -1.04 0.48 10.84
C PHE A 16 -1.33 -0.78 11.66
N ALA A 17 -0.43 -1.73 11.70
CA ALA A 17 -0.62 -2.97 12.43
C ALA A 17 0.64 -3.46 13.11
N ILE A 18 0.47 -4.17 14.22
CA ILE A 18 1.51 -4.97 14.87
C ILE A 18 1.13 -6.44 14.68
N LEU A 19 2.06 -7.20 14.15
CA LEU A 19 1.91 -8.60 13.81
C LEU A 19 2.94 -9.46 14.56
N ASN A 20 2.57 -10.70 14.88
CA ASN A 20 3.51 -11.74 15.29
C ASN A 20 3.51 -12.85 14.23
N GLY A 21 4.49 -12.85 13.33
CA GLY A 21 4.38 -13.59 12.07
C GLY A 21 3.23 -13.01 11.22
N GLU A 22 2.23 -13.82 10.89
CA GLU A 22 1.00 -13.41 10.18
C GLU A 22 -0.17 -13.11 11.15
N GLU A 23 -0.01 -13.37 12.45
CA GLU A 23 -1.04 -13.13 13.44
C GLU A 23 -1.15 -11.63 13.76
N LEU A 24 -2.37 -11.09 13.66
CA LEU A 24 -2.67 -9.71 13.97
C LEU A 24 -2.80 -9.53 15.50
N ILE A 25 -1.85 -8.80 16.10
CA ILE A 25 -1.89 -8.45 17.52
C ILE A 25 -2.72 -7.19 17.75
N TRP A 26 -2.50 -6.19 16.88
CA TRP A 26 -3.17 -4.90 16.96
C TRP A 26 -3.23 -4.22 15.60
N GLN A 27 -4.32 -3.51 15.31
CA GLN A 27 -4.48 -2.74 14.09
C GLN A 27 -5.25 -1.46 14.35
N GLU A 28 -4.82 -0.40 13.68
CA GLU A 28 -5.57 0.85 13.55
C GLU A 28 -5.71 1.24 12.08
N VAL A 29 -6.86 1.78 11.77
CA VAL A 29 -7.24 2.22 10.44
C VAL A 29 -7.87 3.60 10.53
N ALA A 30 -7.42 4.53 9.69
CA ALA A 30 -8.01 5.85 9.57
C ALA A 30 -8.26 6.20 8.12
N ASP A 31 -9.47 6.62 7.79
CA ASP A 31 -9.85 7.09 6.47
C ASP A 31 -9.59 8.60 6.32
N GLY A 32 -9.17 9.02 5.14
CA GLY A 32 -8.94 10.42 4.82
C GLY A 32 -7.47 10.74 4.48
N ALA A 33 -7.20 11.02 3.22
CA ALA A 33 -5.85 11.25 2.68
C ALA A 33 -5.10 12.45 3.30
N THR A 34 -5.79 13.38 3.97
CA THR A 34 -5.19 14.59 4.58
C THR A 34 -4.65 14.35 5.99
N THR A 35 -4.93 13.21 6.59
CA THR A 35 -4.64 12.91 8.00
C THR A 35 -3.50 11.92 8.20
N HIS A 36 -2.83 11.44 7.13
CA HIS A 36 -1.78 10.42 7.25
C HIS A 36 -0.71 10.79 8.29
N GLY A 37 -0.22 12.04 8.28
CA GLY A 37 0.85 12.48 9.19
C GLY A 37 0.43 12.44 10.66
N ASP A 38 -0.73 12.99 10.98
CA ASP A 38 -1.23 13.05 12.36
C ASP A 38 -1.55 11.65 12.90
N VAL A 39 -2.14 10.80 12.05
CA VAL A 39 -2.45 9.42 12.38
C VAL A 39 -1.18 8.61 12.64
N LEU A 40 -0.18 8.74 11.76
CA LEU A 40 1.11 8.04 11.91
C LEU A 40 1.86 8.51 13.16
N ALA A 41 1.82 9.80 13.51
CA ALA A 41 2.43 10.30 14.73
C ALA A 41 1.80 9.64 15.98
N LYS A 42 0.47 9.65 16.06
CA LYS A 42 -0.28 9.02 17.14
C LYS A 42 -0.01 7.51 17.27
N PHE A 43 -0.05 6.78 16.16
CA PHE A 43 0.16 5.33 16.17
C PHE A 43 1.62 4.97 16.40
N GLY A 44 2.54 5.82 15.94
CA GLY A 44 3.97 5.67 16.20
C GLY A 44 4.31 5.74 17.70
N GLU A 45 3.64 6.59 18.47
CA GLU A 45 3.78 6.64 19.93
C GLU A 45 3.35 5.33 20.59
N LEU A 46 2.29 4.69 20.10
CA LEU A 46 1.83 3.39 20.59
C LEU A 46 2.84 2.30 20.22
N ALA A 47 3.24 2.21 18.96
CA ALA A 47 4.20 1.22 18.47
C ALA A 47 5.59 1.38 19.10
N ALA A 48 5.98 2.60 19.53
CA ALA A 48 7.25 2.84 20.20
C ALA A 48 7.38 2.12 21.55
N ARG A 49 6.27 1.71 22.15
CA ARG A 49 6.24 0.98 23.42
C ARG A 49 6.38 -0.53 23.23
N GLU A 50 6.25 -1.01 22.00
CA GLU A 50 6.29 -2.44 21.66
C GLU A 50 7.72 -2.90 21.38
N ASN A 51 7.99 -4.18 21.64
CA ASN A 51 9.26 -4.82 21.30
C ASN A 51 9.17 -5.37 19.87
N LEU A 52 9.66 -4.60 18.91
CA LEU A 52 9.56 -4.88 17.48
C LEU A 52 10.89 -5.44 16.93
N ASP A 53 10.81 -6.39 16.00
CA ASP A 53 11.95 -6.98 15.31
C ASP A 53 12.22 -6.35 13.94
N GLN A 54 11.18 -5.78 13.30
CA GLN A 54 11.27 -5.19 11.96
C GLN A 54 10.10 -4.24 11.66
N VAL A 55 10.29 -3.43 10.62
CA VAL A 55 9.25 -2.58 10.03
C VAL A 55 9.04 -3.00 8.57
N ILE A 56 7.78 -3.12 8.14
CA ILE A 56 7.43 -3.37 6.75
C ILE A 56 6.48 -2.26 6.29
N VAL A 57 6.75 -1.66 5.13
CA VAL A 57 5.94 -0.56 4.60
C VAL A 57 5.46 -0.85 3.18
N GLY A 58 4.21 -0.48 2.89
CA GLY A 58 3.69 -0.44 1.53
C GLY A 58 4.42 0.61 0.71
N MET A 59 5.07 0.16 -0.37
CA MET A 59 5.81 1.00 -1.32
C MET A 59 4.93 1.46 -2.49
N GLY A 60 3.61 1.30 -2.39
CA GLY A 60 2.65 1.67 -3.42
C GLY A 60 2.40 0.59 -4.48
N PRO A 61 1.87 0.99 -5.64
CA PRO A 61 1.68 2.37 -6.10
C PRO A 61 0.60 3.13 -5.31
N GLY A 62 0.71 4.45 -5.32
CA GLY A 62 -0.23 5.31 -4.60
C GLY A 62 0.01 6.80 -4.86
N PRO A 63 -0.91 7.69 -4.39
CA PRO A 63 -0.74 9.12 -4.48
C PRO A 63 0.55 9.58 -3.79
N PHE A 64 1.35 10.38 -4.50
CA PHE A 64 2.72 10.77 -4.11
C PHE A 64 2.84 11.25 -2.65
N THR A 65 1.97 12.15 -2.23
CA THR A 65 2.04 12.73 -0.87
C THR A 65 1.75 11.69 0.21
N GLY A 66 0.68 10.91 0.05
CA GLY A 66 0.32 9.87 1.02
C GLY A 66 1.40 8.80 1.13
N LEU A 67 1.79 8.25 -0.02
CA LEU A 67 2.81 7.22 -0.10
C LEU A 67 4.13 7.67 0.54
N ARG A 68 4.58 8.88 0.19
CA ARG A 68 5.82 9.46 0.75
C ARG A 68 5.74 9.64 2.27
N THR A 69 4.59 10.06 2.79
CA THR A 69 4.40 10.27 4.23
C THR A 69 4.60 8.96 5.00
N GLY A 70 3.98 7.87 4.56
CA GLY A 70 4.14 6.57 5.21
C GLY A 70 5.56 6.01 5.10
N ILE A 71 6.17 6.10 3.92
CA ILE A 71 7.54 5.61 3.70
C ILE A 71 8.56 6.39 4.54
N ILE A 72 8.47 7.73 4.59
CA ILE A 72 9.39 8.53 5.41
C ILE A 72 9.18 8.22 6.88
N PHE A 73 7.94 8.11 7.35
CA PHE A 73 7.65 7.72 8.71
C PHE A 73 8.30 6.36 9.03
N ALA A 74 8.07 5.34 8.21
CA ALA A 74 8.62 4.00 8.41
C ALA A 74 10.15 3.99 8.43
N LYS A 75 10.80 4.71 7.50
CA LYS A 75 12.27 4.88 7.46
C LYS A 75 12.80 5.55 8.73
N THR A 76 12.17 6.63 9.17
CA THR A 76 12.60 7.36 10.36
C THR A 76 12.41 6.53 11.62
N PHE A 77 11.26 5.86 11.73
CA PHE A 77 10.94 5.00 12.87
C PHE A 77 11.92 3.81 12.97
N ALA A 78 12.14 3.11 11.84
CA ALA A 78 13.07 1.99 11.79
C ALA A 78 14.50 2.42 12.14
N PHE A 79 14.97 3.53 11.57
CA PHE A 79 16.30 4.10 11.86
C PHE A 79 16.46 4.46 13.36
N ALA A 80 15.49 5.16 13.94
CA ALA A 80 15.53 5.57 15.34
C ALA A 80 15.53 4.37 16.32
N ARG A 81 14.99 3.24 15.90
CA ARG A 81 14.89 2.02 16.70
C ARG A 81 15.96 0.98 16.36
N GLY A 82 16.82 1.24 15.36
CA GLY A 82 17.82 0.27 14.87
C GLY A 82 17.19 -0.99 14.27
N LEU A 83 16.01 -0.88 13.66
CA LEU A 83 15.26 -2.01 13.10
C LEU A 83 15.49 -2.12 11.58
N PRO A 84 15.50 -3.32 11.02
CA PRO A 84 15.45 -3.51 9.57
C PRO A 84 14.13 -2.97 9.02
N LEU A 85 14.20 -2.36 7.83
CA LEU A 85 13.05 -1.87 7.07
C LEU A 85 12.93 -2.64 5.76
N HIS A 86 11.73 -3.13 5.49
CA HIS A 86 11.37 -3.85 4.26
C HIS A 86 10.22 -3.15 3.54
N GLY A 87 10.13 -3.33 2.23
CA GLY A 87 9.07 -2.78 1.41
C GLY A 87 8.31 -3.84 0.62
N VAL A 88 7.01 -3.64 0.45
CA VAL A 88 6.13 -4.50 -0.35
C VAL A 88 5.28 -3.66 -1.30
N CYS A 89 4.85 -4.26 -2.42
CA CYS A 89 3.86 -3.63 -3.28
C CYS A 89 2.48 -3.70 -2.61
N SER A 90 1.83 -2.56 -2.44
CA SER A 90 0.52 -2.48 -1.79
C SER A 90 -0.58 -3.23 -2.55
N LEU A 91 -0.51 -3.28 -3.89
CA LEU A 91 -1.45 -4.07 -4.69
C LEU A 91 -1.28 -5.57 -4.46
N ASP A 92 -0.05 -6.04 -4.21
CA ASP A 92 0.21 -7.45 -3.93
C ASP A 92 -0.46 -7.89 -2.62
N ALA A 93 -0.54 -6.98 -1.64
CA ALA A 93 -1.20 -7.26 -0.37
C ALA A 93 -2.74 -7.36 -0.50
N ILE A 94 -3.35 -6.69 -1.46
CA ILE A 94 -4.76 -6.90 -1.81
C ILE A 94 -4.91 -8.25 -2.52
N ALA A 95 -4.00 -8.57 -3.43
CA ALA A 95 -4.06 -9.78 -4.25
C ALA A 95 -3.97 -11.09 -3.45
N GLN A 96 -3.31 -11.09 -2.29
CA GLN A 96 -3.12 -12.31 -1.48
C GLN A 96 -4.43 -12.94 -0.97
N ALA A 97 -5.50 -12.16 -0.83
CA ALA A 97 -6.79 -12.64 -0.37
C ALA A 97 -7.72 -13.14 -1.51
N ILE A 98 -7.31 -12.96 -2.78
CA ILE A 98 -8.15 -13.23 -3.94
C ILE A 98 -7.82 -14.62 -4.51
N ALA A 99 -8.85 -15.47 -4.61
CA ALA A 99 -8.70 -16.88 -5.04
C ALA A 99 -8.90 -17.10 -6.56
N GLU A 100 -9.03 -16.03 -7.35
CA GLU A 100 -9.21 -16.13 -8.80
C GLU A 100 -7.91 -16.52 -9.53
N PRO A 101 -8.00 -17.33 -10.62
CA PRO A 101 -6.81 -17.75 -11.36
C PRO A 101 -6.14 -16.60 -12.14
N GLU A 102 -6.92 -15.63 -12.63
CA GLU A 102 -6.45 -14.44 -13.31
C GLU A 102 -7.37 -13.26 -13.00
N PHE A 103 -6.80 -12.17 -12.50
CA PHE A 103 -7.56 -11.00 -12.07
C PHE A 103 -6.70 -9.73 -12.08
N ILE A 104 -7.34 -8.60 -11.82
CA ILE A 104 -6.71 -7.30 -11.68
C ILE A 104 -6.97 -6.77 -10.28
N VAL A 105 -5.96 -6.13 -9.68
CA VAL A 105 -6.12 -5.27 -8.51
C VAL A 105 -5.94 -3.83 -8.94
N ALA A 106 -6.85 -2.94 -8.50
CA ALA A 106 -6.84 -1.55 -8.87
C ALA A 106 -7.21 -0.61 -7.71
N THR A 107 -6.36 0.39 -7.45
CA THR A 107 -6.59 1.45 -6.47
C THR A 107 -6.74 2.81 -7.15
N ASP A 108 -7.37 3.79 -6.47
CA ASP A 108 -7.67 5.10 -7.05
C ASP A 108 -6.40 5.94 -7.26
N ALA A 109 -6.07 6.21 -8.51
CA ALA A 109 -4.98 7.10 -8.87
C ALA A 109 -5.39 8.57 -8.96
N ARG A 110 -6.64 8.91 -8.57
CA ARG A 110 -7.27 10.21 -8.78
C ARG A 110 -7.37 10.58 -10.27
N ARG A 111 -7.92 11.76 -10.61
CA ARG A 111 -8.06 12.26 -12.00
C ARG A 111 -8.74 11.28 -12.96
N LYS A 112 -9.64 10.43 -12.45
CA LYS A 112 -10.34 9.37 -13.21
C LYS A 112 -9.41 8.30 -13.78
N GLU A 113 -8.33 8.00 -13.07
CA GLU A 113 -7.38 6.93 -13.40
C GLU A 113 -7.21 5.98 -12.22
N LEU A 114 -6.66 4.81 -12.51
CA LEU A 114 -6.40 3.73 -11.56
C LEU A 114 -4.92 3.35 -11.59
N TYR A 115 -4.34 3.10 -10.42
CA TYR A 115 -3.14 2.27 -10.29
C TYR A 115 -3.57 0.82 -10.32
N TRP A 116 -3.02 0.01 -11.18
CA TRP A 116 -3.45 -1.38 -11.32
C TRP A 116 -2.33 -2.32 -11.74
N ALA A 117 -2.53 -3.61 -11.46
CA ALA A 117 -1.68 -4.69 -11.93
C ALA A 117 -2.50 -5.96 -12.19
N THR A 118 -2.03 -6.80 -13.10
CA THR A 118 -2.60 -8.11 -13.41
C THR A 118 -1.92 -9.19 -12.59
N TYR A 119 -2.70 -10.14 -12.13
CA TYR A 119 -2.25 -11.27 -11.32
C TYR A 119 -2.64 -12.59 -11.96
N LYS A 120 -1.76 -13.59 -11.85
CA LYS A 120 -2.02 -15.00 -12.21
C LYS A 120 -1.66 -15.87 -11.01
N ASN A 121 -2.64 -16.63 -10.52
CA ASN A 121 -2.49 -17.48 -9.33
C ASN A 121 -1.87 -16.71 -8.13
N GLY A 122 -2.34 -15.50 -7.88
CA GLY A 122 -1.87 -14.63 -6.81
C GLY A 122 -0.49 -13.95 -7.03
N ILE A 123 0.16 -14.22 -8.15
CA ILE A 123 1.47 -13.64 -8.50
C ILE A 123 1.27 -12.52 -9.52
N ARG A 124 1.86 -11.35 -9.27
CA ARG A 124 1.82 -10.22 -10.18
C ARG A 124 2.58 -10.55 -11.49
N SER A 125 1.88 -10.36 -12.63
CA SER A 125 2.42 -10.74 -13.95
C SER A 125 3.37 -9.71 -14.55
N GLU A 126 3.19 -8.44 -14.22
CA GLU A 126 3.97 -7.31 -14.73
C GLU A 126 4.01 -6.15 -13.73
N LEU A 127 4.86 -5.16 -13.99
CA LEU A 127 4.92 -3.96 -13.15
C LEU A 127 3.56 -3.25 -13.10
N PRO A 128 3.19 -2.64 -11.97
CA PRO A 128 1.99 -1.84 -11.88
C PRO A 128 1.96 -0.70 -12.89
N LYS A 129 0.75 -0.37 -13.36
CA LYS A 129 0.48 0.67 -14.35
C LYS A 129 -0.47 1.72 -13.80
N VAL A 130 -0.57 2.84 -14.50
CA VAL A 130 -1.59 3.87 -14.26
C VAL A 130 -2.26 4.19 -15.59
N SER A 131 -3.60 4.13 -15.63
CA SER A 131 -4.37 4.46 -16.82
C SER A 131 -5.85 4.72 -16.49
N ALA A 132 -6.60 5.19 -17.50
CA ALA A 132 -8.05 5.31 -17.39
C ALA A 132 -8.73 3.94 -17.28
N PRO A 133 -9.89 3.83 -16.61
CA PRO A 133 -10.65 2.59 -16.49
C PRO A 133 -10.97 1.89 -17.82
N SER A 134 -11.14 2.67 -18.89
CA SER A 134 -11.42 2.14 -20.25
C SER A 134 -10.25 1.41 -20.92
N GLU A 135 -9.04 1.59 -20.40
CA GLU A 135 -7.81 0.97 -20.94
C GLU A 135 -7.43 -0.32 -20.19
N ILE A 136 -8.14 -0.62 -19.10
CA ILE A 136 -7.88 -1.81 -18.28
C ILE A 136 -8.46 -3.05 -18.97
N PRO A 137 -7.73 -4.18 -19.02
CA PRO A 137 -8.22 -5.42 -19.58
C PRO A 137 -9.53 -5.90 -18.91
N LYS A 138 -10.37 -6.60 -19.67
CA LYS A 138 -11.64 -7.16 -19.15
C LYS A 138 -11.39 -8.48 -18.41
N LEU A 139 -10.97 -8.36 -17.17
CA LEU A 139 -10.78 -9.47 -16.22
C LEU A 139 -11.58 -9.16 -14.93
N PRO A 140 -11.80 -10.15 -14.06
CA PRO A 140 -12.27 -9.88 -12.69
C PRO A 140 -11.38 -8.83 -12.05
N ILE A 141 -11.95 -7.81 -11.42
CA ILE A 141 -11.19 -6.67 -10.90
C ILE A 141 -11.62 -6.36 -9.46
N TYR A 142 -10.64 -6.07 -8.61
CA TYR A 142 -10.76 -5.87 -7.18
C TYR A 142 -10.04 -4.58 -6.76
N GLY A 143 -10.29 -4.14 -5.52
CA GLY A 143 -9.65 -2.96 -4.95
C GLY A 143 -10.57 -1.75 -4.91
N GLU A 144 -10.23 -0.78 -4.05
CA GLU A 144 -11.09 0.38 -3.77
C GLU A 144 -11.28 1.30 -4.99
N GLY A 145 -10.31 1.38 -5.87
CA GLY A 145 -10.42 2.11 -7.12
C GLY A 145 -11.41 1.44 -8.07
N ALA A 146 -11.36 0.10 -8.20
CA ALA A 146 -12.32 -0.64 -9.00
C ALA A 146 -13.75 -0.47 -8.48
N PHE A 147 -13.94 -0.52 -7.16
CA PHE A 147 -15.24 -0.29 -6.52
C PHE A 147 -15.74 1.15 -6.76
N LYS A 148 -14.88 2.14 -6.54
CA LYS A 148 -15.17 3.56 -6.74
C LYS A 148 -15.69 3.89 -8.15
N TYR A 149 -15.10 3.25 -9.17
CA TYR A 149 -15.49 3.45 -10.57
C TYR A 149 -16.55 2.44 -11.07
N SER A 150 -17.18 1.69 -10.15
CA SER A 150 -18.23 0.72 -10.45
C SER A 150 -17.80 -0.38 -11.44
N LEU A 151 -16.53 -0.75 -11.44
CA LEU A 151 -15.98 -1.85 -12.23
C LEU A 151 -16.18 -3.20 -11.55
N THR A 152 -16.43 -3.19 -10.24
CA THR A 152 -16.71 -4.37 -9.42
C THR A 152 -17.81 -4.07 -8.40
N LYS A 153 -18.42 -5.13 -7.85
CA LYS A 153 -19.31 -5.06 -6.69
C LYS A 153 -18.64 -5.61 -5.42
N ASP A 154 -17.40 -6.08 -5.54
CA ASP A 154 -16.65 -6.57 -4.40
C ASP A 154 -16.40 -5.45 -3.40
N GLN A 155 -16.64 -5.71 -2.11
CA GLN A 155 -16.45 -4.78 -0.99
C GLN A 155 -15.51 -5.37 0.08
N GLU A 156 -15.04 -6.58 -0.12
CA GLU A 156 -14.17 -7.29 0.82
C GLU A 156 -12.69 -6.99 0.54
N HIS A 157 -12.30 -7.02 -0.73
CA HIS A 157 -10.90 -6.89 -1.18
C HIS A 157 -10.59 -5.45 -1.64
N LEU A 158 -10.86 -4.45 -0.79
CA LEU A 158 -10.70 -3.04 -1.16
C LEU A 158 -9.31 -2.48 -0.87
N TYR A 159 -8.69 -2.89 0.22
CA TYR A 159 -7.47 -2.28 0.76
C TYR A 159 -6.39 -3.33 1.03
N PRO A 160 -5.11 -2.92 1.11
CA PRO A 160 -4.02 -3.83 1.48
C PRO A 160 -4.30 -4.55 2.80
N ASP A 161 -4.15 -5.87 2.81
CA ASP A 161 -4.16 -6.66 4.05
C ASP A 161 -2.74 -6.68 4.64
N LEU A 162 -2.53 -6.00 5.75
CA LEU A 162 -1.22 -5.91 6.37
C LEU A 162 -0.71 -7.26 6.90
N ARG A 163 -1.58 -8.24 7.12
CA ARG A 163 -1.20 -9.61 7.52
C ARG A 163 -0.41 -10.33 6.44
N ALA A 164 -0.57 -9.93 5.18
CA ALA A 164 0.20 -10.48 4.07
C ALA A 164 1.65 -9.95 3.98
N PHE A 165 1.97 -8.84 4.63
CA PHE A 165 3.26 -8.18 4.51
C PHE A 165 4.46 -9.07 4.89
N PRO A 166 4.44 -9.82 6.01
CA PRO A 166 5.55 -10.70 6.36
C PRO A 166 5.85 -11.75 5.30
N LYS A 167 4.82 -12.33 4.68
CA LYS A 167 4.99 -13.29 3.59
C LYS A 167 5.49 -12.64 2.30
N LEU A 168 5.01 -11.44 2.00
CA LEU A 168 5.38 -10.72 0.77
C LEU A 168 6.86 -10.33 0.72
N ILE A 169 7.50 -9.99 1.83
CA ILE A 169 8.94 -9.71 1.84
C ILE A 169 9.78 -10.95 1.53
N GLU A 170 9.26 -12.16 1.77
CA GLU A 170 9.97 -13.40 1.46
C GLU A 170 9.96 -13.74 -0.04
N VAL A 171 8.92 -13.29 -0.77
CA VAL A 171 8.68 -13.68 -2.16
C VAL A 171 8.77 -12.53 -3.17
N ALA A 172 8.55 -11.31 -2.74
CA ALA A 172 8.40 -10.14 -3.61
C ALA A 172 8.81 -8.81 -2.93
N GLU A 173 9.87 -8.81 -2.13
CA GLU A 173 10.39 -7.59 -1.50
C GLU A 173 10.78 -6.56 -2.54
N ILE A 174 10.45 -5.28 -2.26
CA ILE A 174 10.86 -4.15 -3.10
C ILE A 174 11.55 -3.08 -2.26
N SER A 175 12.62 -2.50 -2.78
CA SER A 175 13.44 -1.50 -2.08
C SER A 175 13.07 -0.06 -2.45
N GLU A 176 12.45 0.15 -3.60
CA GLU A 176 12.15 1.48 -4.12
C GLU A 176 10.64 1.74 -4.19
N PRO A 177 10.19 2.96 -3.88
CA PRO A 177 8.79 3.34 -3.99
C PRO A 177 8.30 3.29 -5.45
N LEU A 178 7.07 2.78 -5.64
CA LEU A 178 6.43 2.68 -6.95
C LEU A 178 5.72 4.00 -7.32
N TYR A 179 6.50 5.03 -7.60
CA TYR A 179 5.98 6.31 -8.11
C TYR A 179 5.67 6.20 -9.61
N LEU A 180 4.43 5.87 -9.95
CA LEU A 180 3.98 5.74 -11.35
C LEU A 180 3.62 7.08 -12.00
N ARG A 181 3.57 8.15 -11.20
CA ARG A 181 3.39 9.52 -11.69
C ARG A 181 4.49 10.42 -11.18
N HIS A 182 4.93 11.33 -12.03
CA HIS A 182 5.76 12.44 -11.58
C HIS A 182 4.97 13.38 -10.65
N PRO A 183 5.62 14.04 -9.68
CA PRO A 183 5.00 15.09 -8.89
C PRO A 183 4.41 16.18 -9.81
N ASP A 184 3.22 16.68 -9.46
CA ASP A 184 2.56 17.77 -10.21
C ASP A 184 3.25 19.14 -10.07
N ALA A 185 4.38 19.22 -9.38
CA ALA A 185 5.15 20.42 -9.18
C ALA A 185 5.85 20.83 -10.48
N VAL A 186 5.26 21.79 -11.18
CA VAL A 186 5.93 22.49 -12.28
C VAL A 186 7.01 23.39 -11.67
N PRO A 187 8.29 23.29 -12.10
CA PRO A 187 9.35 24.18 -11.66
C PRO A 187 8.93 25.66 -11.85
N THR A 188 9.30 26.52 -10.93
CA THR A 188 8.89 27.93 -10.94
C THR A 188 9.28 28.64 -12.24
N ALA A 189 10.35 28.21 -12.91
CA ALA A 189 10.81 28.71 -14.19
C ALA A 189 9.88 28.39 -15.38
N GLU A 190 8.97 27.39 -15.25
CA GLU A 190 8.04 26.96 -16.29
C GLU A 190 6.60 27.40 -16.04
N ARG A 191 6.34 28.12 -14.95
CA ARG A 191 5.03 28.74 -14.66
C ARG A 191 4.88 29.97 -15.52
N LYS A 192 4.12 29.87 -16.60
CA LYS A 192 3.64 31.02 -17.41
C LYS A 192 2.45 31.66 -16.74
#